data_776b1cd604a15cf94cf965a870f58c48
#
_entry.id   776b1cd604a15cf94cf965a870f58c48
#
_cell.length_a   1.000
_cell.length_b   1.000
_cell.length_c   1.000
_cell.angle_alpha   90.00
_cell.angle_beta   90.00
_cell.angle_gamma   90.00
#
_symmetry.space_group_name_H-M   'P 1'
#
loop_
_entity.id
_entity.type
_entity.pdbx_description
1 polymer ?
#
loop_
_entity_poly.entity_id
_entity_poly.type
_entity_poly.pdbx_seq_one_letter_code
_entity_poly.pdbx_strand_id
1 'polypeptide(L)'
;YVLALNPQNPVSSLSAQEIKNLFDEEITNWKEVGGPDLPVKVFRLEDLDKLYTEAELGAEYERAGEKITEQVEQNPGIIAFIPEVLVKPYTNKLHLIKDETIPVKDVLLGTEWFPTATPSPIFGILPLIGGTLWVSFFAILIALPFGLAVSIYLAEVASPEMRKFLKPVIELLNGIPSVVYGFFGLAVIVPFLQHTFHLPVGESGLAGSLVLAIMALPTIITVAEDAMRS
;
A
#
# COMPACT_ATOMS: atom_id res chain seq x y z
N TYR A 1 16.33 -6.72 10.86
CA TYR A 1 17.16 -5.67 10.25
C TYR A 1 17.25 -4.49 11.19
N VAL A 2 18.33 -3.72 11.06
CA VAL A 2 18.59 -2.49 11.86
C VAL A 2 19.18 -1.42 10.93
N LEU A 3 18.95 -0.16 11.33
CA LEU A 3 19.64 0.98 10.71
C LEU A 3 20.90 1.28 11.49
N ALA A 4 22.04 1.22 10.83
CA ALA A 4 23.35 1.50 11.42
C ALA A 4 23.96 2.75 10.81
N LEU A 5 24.41 3.66 11.64
CA LEU A 5 25.11 4.87 11.29
C LEU A 5 26.55 4.84 11.81
N ASN A 6 27.36 5.72 11.24
CA ASN A 6 28.68 5.99 11.79
C ASN A 6 28.54 6.56 13.24
N PRO A 7 29.37 6.14 14.19
CA PRO A 7 29.31 6.62 15.58
C PRO A 7 29.45 8.13 15.75
N GLN A 8 30.05 8.82 14.78
CA GLN A 8 30.20 10.28 14.80
C GLN A 8 28.93 11.02 14.33
N ASN A 9 27.96 10.32 13.76
CA ASN A 9 26.69 10.92 13.37
C ASN A 9 25.79 11.07 14.59
N PRO A 10 25.37 12.31 14.96
CA PRO A 10 24.58 12.57 16.15
C PRO A 10 23.09 12.25 16.00
N VAL A 11 22.61 11.89 14.81
CA VAL A 11 21.21 11.60 14.55
C VAL A 11 20.80 10.33 15.29
N SER A 12 19.91 10.45 16.28
CA SER A 12 19.49 9.35 17.15
C SER A 12 18.12 8.78 16.81
N SER A 13 17.32 9.51 16.04
CA SER A 13 15.99 9.10 15.62
C SER A 13 15.69 9.64 14.21
N LEU A 14 15.00 8.85 13.40
CA LEU A 14 14.50 9.24 12.09
C LEU A 14 13.05 8.78 11.97
N SER A 15 12.21 9.59 11.37
CA SER A 15 10.86 9.17 11.01
C SER A 15 10.89 8.19 9.82
N ALA A 16 9.85 7.38 9.66
CA ALA A 16 9.72 6.45 8.54
C ALA A 16 9.84 7.16 7.17
N GLN A 17 9.30 8.39 7.06
CA GLN A 17 9.39 9.17 5.85
C GLN A 17 10.82 9.68 5.57
N GLU A 18 11.53 10.11 6.59
CA GLU A 18 12.94 10.52 6.44
C GLU A 18 13.81 9.33 6.04
N ILE A 19 13.59 8.15 6.64
CA ILE A 19 14.29 6.92 6.27
C ILE A 19 14.03 6.60 4.80
N LYS A 20 12.77 6.62 4.35
CA LYS A 20 12.43 6.42 2.94
C LYS A 20 13.16 7.40 2.04
N ASN A 21 13.05 8.70 2.33
CA ASN A 21 13.64 9.75 1.51
C ASN A 21 15.18 9.67 1.46
N LEU A 22 15.83 9.18 2.54
CA LEU A 22 17.26 8.89 2.55
C LEU A 22 17.61 7.72 1.61
N PHE A 23 16.83 6.62 1.64
CA PHE A 23 17.08 5.44 0.82
C PHE A 23 16.64 5.61 -0.63
N ASP A 24 15.72 6.52 -0.93
CA ASP A 24 15.30 6.90 -2.28
C ASP A 24 16.18 8.03 -2.86
N GLU A 25 17.20 8.47 -2.10
CA GLU A 25 18.15 9.53 -2.51
C GLU A 25 17.48 10.91 -2.71
N GLU A 26 16.30 11.11 -2.13
CA GLU A 26 15.63 12.41 -2.11
C GLU A 26 16.28 13.36 -1.09
N ILE A 27 16.72 12.82 0.05
CA ILE A 27 17.57 13.52 1.04
C ILE A 27 19.01 13.11 0.77
N THR A 28 19.83 14.05 0.33
CA THR A 28 21.22 13.81 -0.07
C THR A 28 22.24 14.31 0.93
N ASN A 29 21.81 15.09 1.93
CA ASN A 29 22.69 15.65 2.95
C ASN A 29 22.08 15.44 4.35
N TRP A 30 22.88 14.97 5.29
CA TRP A 30 22.47 14.73 6.67
C TRP A 30 21.95 15.98 7.39
N LYS A 31 22.37 17.16 6.97
CA LYS A 31 21.89 18.43 7.51
C LYS A 31 20.37 18.61 7.39
N GLU A 32 19.76 18.00 6.39
CA GLU A 32 18.32 18.07 6.16
C GLU A 32 17.49 17.34 7.25
N VAL A 33 18.13 16.39 7.93
CA VAL A 33 17.53 15.61 9.03
C VAL A 33 18.21 15.88 10.38
N GLY A 34 18.82 17.05 10.52
CA GLY A 34 19.43 17.48 11.80
C GLY A 34 20.81 16.89 12.07
N GLY A 35 21.43 16.26 11.10
CA GLY A 35 22.80 15.74 11.18
C GLY A 35 23.87 16.75 10.74
N PRO A 36 25.13 16.30 10.61
CA PRO A 36 26.24 17.10 10.15
C PRO A 36 26.11 17.46 8.67
N ASP A 37 26.82 18.48 8.23
CA ASP A 37 26.89 18.87 6.81
C ASP A 37 27.78 17.88 6.03
N LEU A 38 27.23 16.69 5.79
CA LEU A 38 27.88 15.58 5.08
C LEU A 38 26.93 14.95 4.08
N PRO A 39 27.44 14.50 2.91
CA PRO A 39 26.62 13.79 1.95
C PRO A 39 26.16 12.44 2.53
N VAL A 40 24.90 12.10 2.27
CA VAL A 40 24.34 10.79 2.62
C VAL A 40 24.91 9.72 1.69
N LYS A 41 25.32 8.60 2.28
CA LYS A 41 25.73 7.39 1.56
C LYS A 41 24.88 6.23 2.01
N VAL A 42 24.01 5.75 1.12
CA VAL A 42 23.18 4.59 1.40
C VAL A 42 23.96 3.32 1.18
N PHE A 43 23.86 2.38 2.12
CA PHE A 43 24.44 1.04 2.01
C PHE A 43 23.36 -0.01 2.25
N ARG A 44 23.20 -0.89 1.29
CA ARG A 44 22.29 -2.03 1.34
C ARG A 44 23.10 -3.33 1.38
N LEU A 45 22.49 -4.40 1.89
CA LEU A 45 23.16 -5.71 1.94
C LEU A 45 23.67 -6.17 0.57
N GLU A 46 22.94 -5.84 -0.49
CA GLU A 46 23.29 -6.15 -1.89
C GLU A 46 24.56 -5.45 -2.38
N ASP A 47 25.02 -4.41 -1.68
CA ASP A 47 26.22 -3.68 -2.04
C ASP A 47 27.50 -4.39 -1.56
N LEU A 48 27.37 -5.38 -0.66
CA LEU A 48 28.49 -6.20 -0.22
C LEU A 48 29.19 -6.90 -1.39
N ASP A 49 28.40 -7.54 -2.26
CA ASP A 49 28.92 -8.30 -3.40
C ASP A 49 29.55 -7.41 -4.49
N LYS A 50 29.21 -6.10 -4.46
CA LYS A 50 29.82 -5.10 -5.35
C LYS A 50 31.15 -4.56 -4.81
N LEU A 51 31.31 -4.56 -3.48
CA LEU A 51 32.46 -3.97 -2.80
C LEU A 51 33.52 -4.98 -2.40
N TYR A 52 33.13 -6.23 -2.17
CA TYR A 52 34.00 -7.27 -1.67
C TYR A 52 33.91 -8.56 -2.49
N THR A 53 35.01 -9.25 -2.61
CA THR A 53 35.07 -10.57 -3.23
C THR A 53 34.65 -11.67 -2.25
N GLU A 54 34.21 -12.82 -2.75
CA GLU A 54 33.85 -13.99 -1.94
C GLU A 54 35.00 -14.43 -1.01
N ALA A 55 36.25 -14.28 -1.46
CA ALA A 55 37.43 -14.58 -0.64
C ALA A 55 37.59 -13.64 0.57
N GLU A 56 37.15 -12.38 0.46
CA GLU A 56 37.20 -11.40 1.54
C GLU A 56 36.05 -11.55 2.50
N LEU A 57 34.87 -11.99 2.03
CA LEU A 57 33.67 -12.23 2.83
C LEU A 57 33.70 -13.58 3.56
N GLY A 58 34.47 -14.55 3.08
CA GLY A 58 34.51 -15.94 3.55
C GLY A 58 33.44 -16.81 2.89
N ALA A 59 33.63 -18.14 2.93
CA ALA A 59 32.85 -19.11 2.16
C ALA A 59 31.33 -19.09 2.45
N GLU A 60 30.89 -18.59 3.62
CA GLU A 60 29.49 -18.44 4.01
C GLU A 60 29.20 -17.02 4.54
N TYR A 61 29.88 -16.00 4.01
CA TYR A 61 29.74 -14.60 4.46
C TYR A 61 30.11 -14.40 5.95
N GLU A 62 30.97 -15.26 6.50
CA GLU A 62 31.37 -15.24 7.92
C GLU A 62 31.94 -13.89 8.35
N ARG A 63 32.60 -13.17 7.45
CA ARG A 63 33.23 -11.86 7.68
C ARG A 63 32.34 -10.68 7.25
N ALA A 64 31.15 -10.93 6.76
CA ALA A 64 30.28 -9.85 6.28
C ALA A 64 30.00 -8.81 7.34
N GLY A 65 29.72 -9.22 8.58
CA GLY A 65 29.49 -8.30 9.71
C GLY A 65 30.70 -7.41 10.03
N GLU A 66 31.92 -7.95 9.96
CA GLU A 66 33.15 -7.21 10.13
C GLU A 66 33.33 -6.16 9.02
N LYS A 67 33.16 -6.58 7.76
CA LYS A 67 33.30 -5.72 6.59
C LYS A 67 32.27 -4.60 6.54
N ILE A 68 31.01 -4.90 6.88
CA ILE A 68 29.97 -3.88 7.04
C ILE A 68 30.36 -2.87 8.10
N THR A 69 30.83 -3.34 9.26
CA THR A 69 31.23 -2.48 10.37
C THR A 69 32.40 -1.57 9.97
N GLU A 70 33.41 -2.10 9.28
CA GLU A 70 34.52 -1.31 8.74
C GLU A 70 34.03 -0.21 7.80
N GLN A 71 33.08 -0.52 6.90
CA GLN A 71 32.50 0.46 5.98
C GLN A 71 31.77 1.58 6.71
N VAL A 72 30.98 1.22 7.73
CA VAL A 72 30.25 2.21 8.51
C VAL A 72 31.18 3.08 9.35
N GLU A 73 32.24 2.52 9.96
CA GLU A 73 33.24 3.28 10.73
C GLU A 73 34.06 4.24 9.84
N GLN A 74 34.42 3.83 8.61
CA GLN A 74 35.25 4.63 7.70
C GLN A 74 34.48 5.74 6.98
N ASN A 75 33.16 5.68 6.92
CA ASN A 75 32.32 6.63 6.19
C ASN A 75 31.36 7.39 7.12
N PRO A 76 31.69 8.62 7.54
CA PRO A 76 30.84 9.39 8.45
C PRO A 76 29.40 9.70 7.95
N GLY A 77 29.21 9.71 6.63
CA GLY A 77 27.91 9.99 6.00
C GLY A 77 27.08 8.74 5.69
N ILE A 78 27.52 7.54 6.13
CA ILE A 78 26.84 6.29 5.75
C ILE A 78 25.59 6.02 6.61
N ILE A 79 24.55 5.52 5.94
CA ILE A 79 23.40 4.85 6.56
C ILE A 79 23.29 3.45 5.97
N ALA A 80 23.27 2.43 6.82
CA ALA A 80 23.23 1.04 6.40
C ALA A 80 21.95 0.35 6.92
N PHE A 81 21.22 -0.34 6.03
CA PHE A 81 20.09 -1.21 6.38
C PHE A 81 20.50 -2.68 6.25
N ILE A 82 20.73 -3.32 7.38
CA ILE A 82 21.42 -4.61 7.46
C ILE A 82 20.77 -5.55 8.49
N PRO A 83 20.88 -6.89 8.30
CA PRO A 83 20.41 -7.84 9.28
C PRO A 83 21.13 -7.66 10.62
N GLU A 84 20.35 -7.55 11.69
CA GLU A 84 20.88 -7.37 13.06
C GLU A 84 21.87 -8.47 13.46
N VAL A 85 21.64 -9.71 13.00
CA VAL A 85 22.50 -10.86 13.29
C VAL A 85 23.94 -10.63 12.86
N LEU A 86 24.18 -9.96 11.72
CA LEU A 86 25.51 -9.69 11.19
C LEU A 86 26.30 -8.67 12.02
N VAL A 87 25.60 -7.71 12.62
CA VAL A 87 26.23 -6.60 13.34
C VAL A 87 26.12 -6.73 14.86
N LYS A 88 25.40 -7.69 15.37
CA LYS A 88 25.24 -7.94 16.81
C LYS A 88 26.56 -8.02 17.58
N PRO A 89 27.63 -8.64 17.06
CA PRO A 89 28.94 -8.65 17.73
C PRO A 89 29.64 -7.29 17.77
N TYR A 90 29.23 -6.34 16.92
CA TYR A 90 29.91 -5.06 16.68
C TYR A 90 29.06 -3.85 17.11
N THR A 91 28.01 -4.05 17.89
CA THR A 91 27.06 -2.98 18.28
C THR A 91 27.72 -1.82 19.04
N ASN A 92 28.87 -2.05 19.69
CA ASN A 92 29.65 -1.03 20.37
C ASN A 92 30.43 -0.10 19.42
N LYS A 93 30.53 -0.47 18.15
CA LYS A 93 31.22 0.26 17.10
C LYS A 93 30.29 0.98 16.14
N LEU A 94 29.00 0.82 16.32
CA LEU A 94 27.95 1.34 15.43
C LEU A 94 26.99 2.19 16.22
N HIS A 95 26.49 3.25 15.60
CA HIS A 95 25.35 3.98 16.11
C HIS A 95 24.07 3.38 15.51
N LEU A 96 23.36 2.57 16.31
CA LEU A 96 22.13 1.92 15.86
C LEU A 96 20.92 2.81 16.15
N ILE A 97 20.11 3.08 15.13
CA ILE A 97 18.79 3.68 15.31
C ILE A 97 17.84 2.55 15.69
N LYS A 98 17.32 2.61 16.92
CA LYS A 98 16.41 1.60 17.49
C LYS A 98 14.96 2.04 17.53
N ASP A 99 14.69 3.33 17.47
CA ASP A 99 13.35 3.89 17.60
C ASP A 99 12.87 4.42 16.25
N GLU A 100 12.20 3.56 15.51
CA GLU A 100 11.28 3.98 14.45
C GLU A 100 9.98 4.44 15.13
N THR A 101 9.96 5.64 15.67
CA THR A 101 8.71 6.21 16.17
C THR A 101 7.88 6.64 14.97
N ILE A 102 6.70 6.04 14.80
CA ILE A 102 5.72 6.51 13.82
C ILE A 102 4.85 7.55 14.53
N PRO A 103 5.03 8.85 14.28
CA PRO A 103 4.21 9.88 14.89
C PRO A 103 2.74 9.69 14.49
N VAL A 104 1.82 9.81 15.42
CA VAL A 104 0.37 9.71 15.14
C VAL A 104 -0.05 10.69 14.05
N LYS A 105 0.60 11.86 13.97
CA LYS A 105 0.40 12.83 12.92
C LYS A 105 0.70 12.27 11.53
N ASP A 106 1.77 11.51 11.38
CA ASP A 106 2.19 10.92 10.10
C ASP A 106 1.22 9.81 9.67
N VAL A 107 0.67 9.07 10.63
CA VAL A 107 -0.40 8.10 10.35
C VAL A 107 -1.68 8.81 9.88
N LEU A 108 -2.10 9.88 10.55
CA LEU A 108 -3.36 10.56 10.26
C LEU A 108 -3.30 11.44 9.01
N LEU A 109 -2.16 12.08 8.74
CA LEU A 109 -1.98 13.03 7.65
C LEU A 109 -1.05 12.52 6.54
N GLY A 110 -0.48 11.34 6.71
CA GLY A 110 0.38 10.73 5.70
C GLY A 110 -0.37 10.43 4.41
N THR A 111 0.29 10.69 3.30
CA THR A 111 -0.24 10.55 1.94
C THR A 111 0.19 9.27 1.25
N GLU A 112 0.96 8.44 1.93
CA GLU A 112 1.47 7.18 1.40
C GLU A 112 1.12 6.02 2.35
N TRP A 113 0.76 4.86 1.78
CA TRP A 113 0.47 3.63 2.51
C TRP A 113 1.29 2.48 1.95
N PHE A 114 2.44 2.24 2.55
CA PHE A 114 3.36 1.15 2.19
C PHE A 114 3.79 0.37 3.45
N PRO A 115 2.91 -0.47 4.02
CA PRO A 115 3.20 -1.20 5.27
C PRO A 115 4.31 -2.24 5.13
N THR A 116 4.64 -2.63 3.91
CA THR A 116 5.69 -3.61 3.57
C THR A 116 6.95 -2.95 3.02
N ALA A 117 7.02 -1.61 3.01
CA ALA A 117 8.20 -0.91 2.53
C ALA A 117 9.41 -1.21 3.41
N THR A 118 10.56 -1.34 2.77
CA THR A 118 11.87 -1.48 3.40
C THR A 118 12.74 -0.28 3.01
N PRO A 119 13.51 0.30 3.91
CA PRO A 119 13.83 -0.17 5.26
C PRO A 119 12.79 0.16 6.35
N SER A 120 11.84 1.05 6.12
CA SER A 120 10.84 1.42 7.11
C SER A 120 9.43 1.40 6.52
N PRO A 121 8.43 0.81 7.22
CA PRO A 121 7.04 0.82 6.78
C PRO A 121 6.42 2.21 6.90
N ILE A 122 5.57 2.59 5.95
CA ILE A 122 4.89 3.88 5.92
C ILE A 122 3.39 3.67 6.07
N PHE A 123 2.80 4.36 7.04
CA PHE A 123 1.40 4.24 7.41
C PHE A 123 0.70 5.61 7.33
N GLY A 124 0.26 6.01 6.14
CA GLY A 124 -0.58 7.18 5.96
C GLY A 124 -2.01 6.79 5.62
N ILE A 125 -3.00 7.20 6.42
CA ILE A 125 -4.40 6.78 6.26
C ILE A 125 -5.15 7.55 5.14
N LEU A 126 -4.66 8.72 4.73
CA LEU A 126 -5.35 9.56 3.74
C LEU A 126 -5.61 8.87 2.39
N PRO A 127 -4.67 8.10 1.82
CA PRO A 127 -4.94 7.36 0.57
C PRO A 127 -6.05 6.33 0.73
N LEU A 128 -6.17 5.68 1.89
CA LEU A 128 -7.22 4.70 2.17
C LEU A 128 -8.60 5.38 2.26
N ILE A 129 -8.67 6.52 2.97
CA ILE A 129 -9.92 7.31 3.05
C ILE A 129 -10.29 7.84 1.67
N GLY A 130 -9.35 8.44 0.97
CA GLY A 130 -9.56 8.96 -0.38
C GLY A 130 -10.01 7.87 -1.36
N GLY A 131 -9.34 6.72 -1.33
CA GLY A 131 -9.66 5.56 -2.16
C GLY A 131 -11.07 5.01 -1.89
N THR A 132 -11.47 4.87 -0.63
CA THR A 132 -12.81 4.39 -0.28
C THR A 132 -13.90 5.39 -0.68
N LEU A 133 -13.69 6.68 -0.46
CA LEU A 133 -14.63 7.73 -0.89
C LEU A 133 -14.77 7.76 -2.41
N TRP A 134 -13.65 7.68 -3.13
CA TRP A 134 -13.63 7.65 -4.58
C TRP A 134 -14.41 6.44 -5.14
N VAL A 135 -14.06 5.23 -4.71
CA VAL A 135 -14.73 4.00 -5.16
C VAL A 135 -16.21 4.01 -4.83
N SER A 136 -16.59 4.43 -3.63
CA SER A 136 -17.99 4.51 -3.20
C SER A 136 -18.78 5.55 -4.00
N PHE A 137 -18.21 6.72 -4.26
CA PHE A 137 -18.85 7.77 -5.06
C PHE A 137 -19.17 7.29 -6.48
N PHE A 138 -18.20 6.69 -7.16
CA PHE A 138 -18.40 6.19 -8.51
C PHE A 138 -19.31 4.96 -8.54
N ALA A 139 -19.27 4.10 -7.53
CA ALA A 139 -20.20 2.98 -7.42
C ALA A 139 -21.67 3.46 -7.32
N ILE A 140 -21.94 4.47 -6.48
CA ILE A 140 -23.27 5.05 -6.37
C ILE A 140 -23.68 5.77 -7.66
N LEU A 141 -22.76 6.52 -8.26
CA LEU A 141 -23.01 7.23 -9.53
C LEU A 141 -23.41 6.28 -10.66
N ILE A 142 -22.84 5.08 -10.69
CA ILE A 142 -23.19 4.02 -11.64
C ILE A 142 -24.48 3.30 -11.21
N ALA A 143 -24.56 2.83 -9.97
CA ALA A 143 -25.66 1.98 -9.51
C ALA A 143 -27.01 2.71 -9.44
N LEU A 144 -27.00 3.99 -8.99
CA LEU A 144 -28.24 4.72 -8.75
C LEU A 144 -29.12 4.91 -9.97
N PRO A 145 -28.63 5.38 -11.14
CA PRO A 145 -29.46 5.55 -12.33
C PRO A 145 -30.03 4.22 -12.85
N PHE A 146 -29.22 3.16 -12.85
CA PHE A 146 -29.70 1.84 -13.29
C PHE A 146 -30.67 1.22 -12.28
N GLY A 147 -30.37 1.31 -11.00
CA GLY A 147 -31.24 0.82 -9.93
C GLY A 147 -32.61 1.51 -9.91
N LEU A 148 -32.62 2.85 -10.03
CA LEU A 148 -33.87 3.62 -10.12
C LEU A 148 -34.64 3.30 -11.40
N ALA A 149 -33.99 3.19 -12.57
CA ALA A 149 -34.66 2.83 -13.81
C ALA A 149 -35.37 1.47 -13.71
N VAL A 150 -34.69 0.47 -13.15
CA VAL A 150 -35.28 -0.87 -12.95
C VAL A 150 -36.40 -0.84 -11.92
N SER A 151 -36.25 -0.12 -10.83
CA SER A 151 -37.31 -0.03 -9.79
C SER A 151 -38.57 0.69 -10.30
N ILE A 152 -38.39 1.79 -11.06
CA ILE A 152 -39.56 2.48 -11.72
C ILE A 152 -40.21 1.53 -12.71
N TYR A 153 -39.45 0.82 -13.53
CA TYR A 153 -40.00 -0.16 -14.44
C TYR A 153 -40.84 -1.23 -13.72
N LEU A 154 -40.29 -1.77 -12.63
CA LEU A 154 -41.00 -2.78 -11.79
C LEU A 154 -42.22 -2.22 -11.10
N ALA A 155 -42.18 -0.97 -10.63
CA ALA A 155 -43.31 -0.36 -9.89
C ALA A 155 -44.44 0.01 -10.82
N GLU A 156 -44.17 0.67 -11.96
CA GLU A 156 -45.13 1.35 -12.79
C GLU A 156 -45.45 0.62 -14.12
N VAL A 157 -44.47 -0.02 -14.75
CA VAL A 157 -44.56 -0.48 -16.15
C VAL A 157 -44.72 -1.99 -16.26
N ALA A 158 -44.04 -2.75 -15.42
CA ALA A 158 -43.94 -4.21 -15.54
C ALA A 158 -45.29 -4.92 -15.37
N SER A 159 -45.61 -5.85 -16.30
CA SER A 159 -46.76 -6.73 -16.15
C SER A 159 -46.65 -7.61 -14.88
N PRO A 160 -47.78 -8.10 -14.35
CA PRO A 160 -47.73 -9.01 -13.20
C PRO A 160 -46.87 -10.27 -13.41
N GLU A 161 -46.81 -10.77 -14.65
CA GLU A 161 -46.00 -11.94 -15.02
C GLU A 161 -44.53 -11.62 -15.00
N MET A 162 -44.12 -10.49 -15.61
CA MET A 162 -42.73 -10.03 -15.62
C MET A 162 -42.24 -9.75 -14.22
N ARG A 163 -43.05 -9.17 -13.38
CA ARG A 163 -42.74 -8.86 -11.98
C ARG A 163 -42.53 -10.14 -11.16
N LYS A 164 -43.40 -11.17 -11.35
CA LYS A 164 -43.25 -12.49 -10.71
C LYS A 164 -41.95 -13.20 -11.12
N PHE A 165 -41.42 -12.89 -12.29
CA PHE A 165 -40.15 -13.46 -12.75
C PHE A 165 -38.94 -12.66 -12.26
N LEU A 166 -38.96 -11.33 -12.40
CA LEU A 166 -37.80 -10.50 -12.06
C LEU A 166 -37.55 -10.36 -10.56
N LYS A 167 -38.61 -10.30 -9.73
CA LYS A 167 -38.47 -10.11 -8.28
C LYS A 167 -37.66 -11.24 -7.62
N PRO A 168 -37.93 -12.53 -7.85
CA PRO A 168 -37.09 -13.61 -7.33
C PRO A 168 -35.64 -13.56 -7.84
N VAL A 169 -35.40 -13.13 -9.09
CA VAL A 169 -34.04 -12.99 -9.62
C VAL A 169 -33.26 -11.93 -8.84
N ILE A 170 -33.87 -10.77 -8.59
CA ILE A 170 -33.25 -9.69 -7.80
C ILE A 170 -33.00 -10.13 -6.37
N GLU A 171 -33.95 -10.85 -5.76
CA GLU A 171 -33.80 -11.41 -4.40
C GLU A 171 -32.66 -12.45 -4.34
N LEU A 172 -32.51 -13.29 -5.36
CA LEU A 172 -31.39 -14.23 -5.48
C LEU A 172 -30.05 -13.50 -5.58
N LEU A 173 -29.97 -12.44 -6.39
CA LEU A 173 -28.77 -11.62 -6.50
C LEU A 173 -28.41 -10.96 -5.14
N ASN A 174 -29.41 -10.52 -4.41
CA ASN A 174 -29.21 -9.93 -3.07
C ASN A 174 -28.70 -10.95 -2.04
N GLY A 175 -28.99 -12.25 -2.27
CA GLY A 175 -28.50 -13.35 -1.45
C GLY A 175 -27.05 -13.81 -1.75
N ILE A 176 -26.43 -13.34 -2.82
CA ILE A 176 -25.07 -13.73 -3.18
C ILE A 176 -24.07 -13.12 -2.19
N PRO A 177 -23.16 -13.93 -1.58
CA PRO A 177 -22.13 -13.39 -0.71
C PRO A 177 -21.20 -12.42 -1.44
N SER A 178 -20.81 -11.32 -0.77
CA SER A 178 -19.93 -10.28 -1.34
C SER A 178 -18.59 -10.82 -1.88
N VAL A 179 -18.06 -11.88 -1.27
CA VAL A 179 -16.84 -12.57 -1.73
C VAL A 179 -16.98 -13.10 -3.17
N VAL A 180 -18.18 -13.60 -3.53
CA VAL A 180 -18.45 -14.10 -4.90
C VAL A 180 -18.40 -12.95 -5.90
N TYR A 181 -18.98 -11.80 -5.55
CA TYR A 181 -18.88 -10.59 -6.38
C TYR A 181 -17.44 -10.11 -6.53
N GLY A 182 -16.66 -10.15 -5.45
CA GLY A 182 -15.23 -9.82 -5.49
C GLY A 182 -14.44 -10.76 -6.40
N PHE A 183 -14.67 -12.06 -6.30
CA PHE A 183 -14.04 -13.05 -7.18
C PHE A 183 -14.44 -12.85 -8.65
N PHE A 184 -15.73 -12.62 -8.93
CA PHE A 184 -16.21 -12.27 -10.27
C PHE A 184 -15.53 -11.01 -10.80
N GLY A 185 -15.38 -10.01 -9.94
CA GLY A 185 -14.67 -8.78 -10.27
C GLY A 185 -13.23 -9.04 -10.72
N LEU A 186 -12.49 -9.81 -9.96
CA LEU A 186 -11.10 -10.16 -10.30
C LEU A 186 -10.99 -11.05 -11.55
N ALA A 187 -11.89 -12.03 -11.69
CA ALA A 187 -11.80 -13.01 -12.77
C ALA A 187 -12.34 -12.50 -14.11
N VAL A 188 -13.31 -11.57 -14.09
CA VAL A 188 -14.03 -11.14 -15.30
C VAL A 188 -13.89 -9.63 -15.55
N ILE A 189 -14.22 -8.79 -14.56
CA ILE A 189 -14.28 -7.33 -14.74
C ILE A 189 -12.88 -6.74 -14.93
N VAL A 190 -11.92 -7.15 -14.09
CA VAL A 190 -10.53 -6.67 -14.15
C VAL A 190 -9.90 -6.98 -15.52
N PRO A 191 -9.89 -8.23 -16.02
CA PRO A 191 -9.37 -8.52 -17.36
C PRO A 191 -10.13 -7.81 -18.49
N PHE A 192 -11.46 -7.71 -18.37
CA PHE A 192 -12.27 -6.98 -19.35
C PHE A 192 -11.86 -5.52 -19.47
N LEU A 193 -11.72 -4.82 -18.34
CA LEU A 193 -11.28 -3.42 -18.33
C LEU A 193 -9.85 -3.27 -18.83
N GLN A 194 -8.94 -4.15 -18.39
CA GLN A 194 -7.55 -4.14 -18.81
C GLN A 194 -7.43 -4.26 -20.33
N HIS A 195 -8.15 -5.21 -20.93
CA HIS A 195 -8.15 -5.41 -22.38
C HIS A 195 -8.82 -4.26 -23.15
N THR A 196 -9.97 -3.78 -22.64
CA THR A 196 -10.76 -2.77 -23.35
C THR A 196 -10.07 -1.41 -23.37
N PHE A 197 -9.46 -1.03 -22.23
CA PHE A 197 -8.81 0.28 -22.07
C PHE A 197 -7.29 0.23 -22.23
N HIS A 198 -6.72 -0.94 -22.55
CA HIS A 198 -5.28 -1.15 -22.73
C HIS A 198 -4.47 -0.68 -21.49
N LEU A 199 -5.00 -0.98 -20.29
CA LEU A 199 -4.36 -0.57 -19.04
C LEU A 199 -3.15 -1.46 -18.72
N PRO A 200 -2.07 -0.92 -18.17
CA PRO A 200 -0.92 -1.73 -17.73
C PRO A 200 -1.29 -2.69 -16.58
N VAL A 201 -2.25 -2.29 -15.73
CA VAL A 201 -2.81 -3.08 -14.62
C VAL A 201 -4.31 -2.94 -14.63
N GLY A 202 -5.04 -4.04 -14.49
CA GLY A 202 -6.50 -4.04 -14.51
C GLY A 202 -7.15 -3.72 -13.16
N GLU A 203 -6.45 -3.98 -12.05
CA GLU A 203 -6.89 -3.63 -10.71
C GLU A 203 -6.85 -2.10 -10.54
N SER A 204 -8.04 -1.51 -10.56
CA SER A 204 -8.20 -0.05 -10.54
C SER A 204 -9.41 0.36 -9.69
N GLY A 205 -9.45 1.63 -9.29
CA GLY A 205 -10.61 2.19 -8.62
C GLY A 205 -11.89 2.08 -9.45
N LEU A 206 -11.77 2.11 -10.79
CA LEU A 206 -12.90 1.90 -11.71
C LEU A 206 -13.43 0.46 -11.62
N ALA A 207 -12.53 -0.54 -11.61
CA ALA A 207 -12.91 -1.94 -11.45
C ALA A 207 -13.64 -2.16 -10.11
N GLY A 208 -13.08 -1.64 -9.02
CA GLY A 208 -13.70 -1.70 -7.70
C GLY A 208 -15.07 -1.02 -7.66
N SER A 209 -15.20 0.16 -8.28
CA SER A 209 -16.46 0.90 -8.36
C SER A 209 -17.54 0.13 -9.13
N LEU A 210 -17.17 -0.53 -10.22
CA LEU A 210 -18.09 -1.31 -11.03
C LEU A 210 -18.59 -2.56 -10.30
N VAL A 211 -17.67 -3.28 -9.62
CA VAL A 211 -18.05 -4.44 -8.79
C VAL A 211 -18.99 -4.02 -7.66
N LEU A 212 -18.65 -2.93 -6.96
CA LEU A 212 -19.46 -2.41 -5.87
C LEU A 212 -20.83 -1.91 -6.37
N ALA A 213 -20.87 -1.30 -7.56
CA ALA A 213 -22.12 -0.88 -8.19
C ALA A 213 -23.03 -2.08 -8.48
N ILE A 214 -22.50 -3.15 -9.08
CA ILE A 214 -23.27 -4.38 -9.37
C ILE A 214 -23.79 -5.00 -8.07
N MET A 215 -22.98 -5.01 -7.02
CA MET A 215 -23.38 -5.54 -5.70
C MET A 215 -24.49 -4.71 -5.04
N ALA A 216 -24.48 -3.39 -5.25
CA ALA A 216 -25.48 -2.48 -4.66
C ALA A 216 -26.81 -2.47 -5.42
N LEU A 217 -26.83 -2.82 -6.71
CA LEU A 217 -28.01 -2.76 -7.57
C LEU A 217 -29.24 -3.49 -6.99
N PRO A 218 -29.17 -4.75 -6.53
CA PRO A 218 -30.34 -5.47 -6.02
C PRO A 218 -30.97 -4.76 -4.82
N THR A 219 -30.15 -4.25 -3.92
CA THR A 219 -30.61 -3.51 -2.72
C THR A 219 -31.29 -2.20 -3.12
N ILE A 220 -30.68 -1.42 -4.03
CA ILE A 220 -31.26 -0.16 -4.52
C ILE A 220 -32.61 -0.42 -5.19
N ILE A 221 -32.69 -1.43 -6.03
CA ILE A 221 -33.92 -1.79 -6.74
C ILE A 221 -35.03 -2.14 -5.74
N THR A 222 -34.75 -3.01 -4.78
CA THR A 222 -35.75 -3.47 -3.81
C THR A 222 -36.26 -2.32 -2.94
N VAL A 223 -35.33 -1.52 -2.38
CA VAL A 223 -35.72 -0.39 -1.50
C VAL A 223 -36.52 0.67 -2.27
N ALA A 224 -36.09 1.00 -3.49
CA ALA A 224 -36.76 1.98 -4.33
C ALA A 224 -38.15 1.49 -4.83
N GLU A 225 -38.27 0.20 -5.24
CA GLU A 225 -39.57 -0.39 -5.62
C GLU A 225 -40.54 -0.35 -4.46
N ASP A 226 -40.12 -0.75 -3.25
CA ASP A 226 -40.97 -0.78 -2.07
C ASP A 226 -41.43 0.65 -1.66
N ALA A 227 -40.51 1.63 -1.74
CA ALA A 227 -40.83 3.02 -1.47
C ALA A 227 -41.84 3.66 -2.48
N MET A 228 -41.81 3.25 -3.74
CA MET A 228 -42.72 3.73 -4.78
C MET A 228 -44.12 3.07 -4.67
N ARG A 229 -44.22 1.97 -3.93
CA ARG A 229 -45.51 1.24 -3.76
C ARG A 229 -46.20 1.49 -2.44
N SER A 230 -45.53 2.16 -1.49
CA SER A 230 -46.11 2.54 -0.19
C SER A 230 -46.99 3.78 -0.31
#